data_b218bc262f0200fef5a6db3aebd1cc05
#
_entry.id   b218bc262f0200fef5a6db3aebd1cc05
#
_cell.length_a   1.000
_cell.length_b   1.000
_cell.length_c   1.000
_cell.angle_alpha   90.00
_cell.angle_beta   90.00
_cell.angle_gamma   90.00
#
_symmetry.space_group_name_H-M   'P 1'
#
loop_
_entity.id
_entity.type
_entity.pdbx_description
1 polymer ?
#
loop_
_entity_poly.entity_id
_entity_poly.type
_entity_poly.pdbx_seq_one_letter_code
_entity_poly.pdbx_strand_id
1 'polypeptide(L)'
;MISSPKSIRVALPVAAVALALLGGCAVAPPSGPSIVALPRSGEPLNQFQQDDYNCRDYAYRSTNATGASQAATTNSVNSAAIGTLGGAAVGALFGAAAGNPGAGAAIGAGSGLLIGGATGANGAQYAGGSLQAQYDAAYAQCMVSKGNTIAQPRMPAYAPQPVYVAPPPRYYGPPPVMYAPYPYY
;
A
#
# COMPACT_ATOMS: atom_id res chain seq x y z
N MET A 1 -11.08 39.02 17.71
CA MET A 1 -10.62 39.21 16.31
C MET A 1 -11.59 38.47 15.42
N ILE A 2 -12.49 39.20 14.75
CA ILE A 2 -13.56 38.63 13.91
C ILE A 2 -12.93 38.34 12.55
N SER A 3 -12.82 37.04 12.20
CA SER A 3 -12.31 36.58 10.88
C SER A 3 -13.13 37.21 9.75
N SER A 4 -12.44 37.88 8.83
CA SER A 4 -13.06 38.52 7.66
C SER A 4 -13.86 37.52 6.83
N PRO A 5 -15.09 37.83 6.36
CA PRO A 5 -15.95 36.88 5.62
C PRO A 5 -15.34 36.39 4.29
N LYS A 6 -14.30 37.04 3.80
CA LYS A 6 -13.54 36.57 2.60
C LYS A 6 -12.69 35.33 2.86
N SER A 7 -12.14 35.15 4.06
CA SER A 7 -11.33 33.97 4.42
C SER A 7 -12.19 32.70 4.55
N ILE A 8 -13.43 32.83 4.99
CA ILE A 8 -14.37 31.71 5.11
C ILE A 8 -14.79 31.17 3.74
N ARG A 9 -14.94 32.06 2.72
CA ARG A 9 -15.36 31.66 1.37
C ARG A 9 -14.31 30.82 0.62
N VAL A 10 -13.04 30.98 0.96
CA VAL A 10 -11.94 30.19 0.37
C VAL A 10 -11.66 28.92 1.18
N ALA A 11 -11.86 28.96 2.50
CA ALA A 11 -11.59 27.81 3.38
C ALA A 11 -12.59 26.66 3.16
N LEU A 12 -13.86 26.95 2.85
CA LEU A 12 -14.88 25.92 2.65
C LEU A 12 -14.62 25.02 1.43
N PRO A 13 -14.31 25.53 0.21
CA PRO A 13 -14.01 24.64 -0.91
C PRO A 13 -12.70 23.87 -0.75
N VAL A 14 -11.70 24.44 -0.08
CA VAL A 14 -10.43 23.74 0.22
C VAL A 14 -10.65 22.58 1.20
N ALA A 15 -11.47 22.78 2.23
CA ALA A 15 -11.83 21.72 3.16
C ALA A 15 -12.65 20.61 2.49
N ALA A 16 -13.55 20.96 1.58
CA ALA A 16 -14.34 19.97 0.83
C ALA A 16 -13.48 19.12 -0.12
N VAL A 17 -12.51 19.73 -0.79
CA VAL A 17 -11.55 18.99 -1.65
C VAL A 17 -10.64 18.08 -0.81
N ALA A 18 -10.17 18.54 0.36
CA ALA A 18 -9.38 17.72 1.27
C ALA A 18 -10.17 16.51 1.79
N LEU A 19 -11.45 16.67 2.13
CA LEU A 19 -12.33 15.57 2.55
C LEU A 19 -12.61 14.59 1.42
N ALA A 20 -12.74 15.05 0.18
CA ALA A 20 -12.95 14.18 -0.99
C ALA A 20 -11.71 13.33 -1.33
N LEU A 21 -10.50 13.85 -1.07
CA LEU A 21 -9.25 13.13 -1.26
C LEU A 21 -9.00 12.06 -0.19
N LEU A 22 -9.58 12.17 1.01
CA LEU A 22 -9.49 11.15 2.05
C LEU A 22 -10.37 9.90 1.80
N GLY A 23 -11.36 9.99 0.92
CA GLY A 23 -12.27 8.87 0.62
C GLY A 23 -11.64 7.70 -0.16
N GLY A 24 -10.40 7.82 -0.63
CA GLY A 24 -9.76 6.85 -1.53
C GLY A 24 -9.04 5.65 -0.89
N CYS A 25 -8.99 5.54 0.44
CA CYS A 25 -8.18 4.53 1.13
C CYS A 25 -8.98 3.33 1.67
N ALA A 26 -10.21 3.08 1.17
CA ALA A 26 -10.98 1.93 1.62
C ALA A 26 -10.44 0.64 0.99
N VAL A 27 -10.06 -0.33 1.81
CA VAL A 27 -9.73 -1.69 1.36
C VAL A 27 -11.01 -2.47 1.22
N ALA A 28 -11.37 -2.81 -0.03
CA ALA A 28 -12.54 -3.64 -0.29
C ALA A 28 -12.26 -5.10 0.09
N PRO A 29 -13.20 -5.79 0.76
CA PRO A 29 -13.08 -7.24 0.98
C PRO A 29 -13.15 -7.98 -0.37
N PRO A 30 -12.56 -9.19 -0.46
CA PRO A 30 -12.69 -10.03 -1.63
C PRO A 30 -14.16 -10.27 -1.99
N SER A 31 -14.53 -10.02 -3.23
CA SER A 31 -15.89 -10.26 -3.74
C SER A 31 -16.07 -11.67 -4.31
N GLY A 32 -14.98 -12.41 -4.50
CA GLY A 32 -14.97 -13.76 -5.02
C GLY A 32 -13.55 -14.27 -5.28
N PRO A 33 -13.40 -15.54 -5.70
CA PRO A 33 -12.10 -16.11 -6.03
C PRO A 33 -11.52 -15.47 -7.31
N SER A 34 -10.21 -15.21 -7.29
CA SER A 34 -9.47 -14.79 -8.48
C SER A 34 -8.93 -15.99 -9.28
N ILE A 35 -9.06 -17.20 -8.75
CA ILE A 35 -8.66 -18.46 -9.36
C ILE A 35 -9.88 -19.18 -9.93
N VAL A 36 -9.65 -20.01 -10.94
CA VAL A 36 -10.71 -20.78 -11.61
C VAL A 36 -10.73 -22.22 -11.10
N ALA A 37 -11.90 -22.65 -10.60
CA ALA A 37 -12.14 -24.04 -10.29
C ALA A 37 -12.77 -24.75 -11.48
N LEU A 38 -12.45 -26.01 -11.65
CA LEU A 38 -12.98 -26.89 -12.68
C LEU A 38 -13.68 -28.08 -12.01
N PRO A 39 -14.85 -28.51 -12.51
CA PRO A 39 -15.56 -29.68 -11.98
C PRO A 39 -14.71 -30.94 -12.17
N ARG A 40 -14.86 -31.89 -11.26
CA ARG A 40 -14.31 -33.24 -11.44
C ARG A 40 -15.01 -33.93 -12.62
N SER A 41 -14.35 -34.93 -13.20
CA SER A 41 -14.90 -35.68 -14.30
C SER A 41 -16.24 -36.32 -13.94
N GLY A 42 -17.28 -36.05 -14.74
CA GLY A 42 -18.62 -36.59 -14.55
C GLY A 42 -19.46 -35.87 -13.49
N GLU A 43 -18.99 -34.79 -12.92
CA GLU A 43 -19.78 -34.00 -11.98
C GLU A 43 -20.86 -33.18 -12.70
N PRO A 44 -22.14 -33.26 -12.28
CA PRO A 44 -23.19 -32.43 -12.85
C PRO A 44 -22.99 -30.96 -12.43
N LEU A 45 -23.29 -30.05 -13.35
CA LEU A 45 -23.04 -28.61 -13.15
C LEU A 45 -23.74 -28.02 -11.90
N ASN A 46 -24.94 -28.51 -11.58
CA ASN A 46 -25.67 -28.06 -10.38
C ASN A 46 -24.92 -28.39 -9.08
N GLN A 47 -24.26 -29.55 -9.03
CA GLN A 47 -23.46 -29.92 -7.86
C GLN A 47 -22.18 -29.07 -7.78
N PHE A 48 -21.50 -28.87 -8.90
CA PHE A 48 -20.36 -27.98 -8.96
C PHE A 48 -20.70 -26.55 -8.49
N GLN A 49 -21.84 -25.99 -8.95
CA GLN A 49 -22.29 -24.67 -8.51
C GLN A 49 -22.58 -24.60 -7.00
N GLN A 50 -23.14 -25.67 -6.44
CA GLN A 50 -23.37 -25.75 -5.01
C GLN A 50 -22.06 -25.82 -4.22
N ASP A 51 -21.11 -26.58 -4.70
CA ASP A 51 -19.78 -26.67 -4.12
C ASP A 51 -19.04 -25.33 -4.21
N ASP A 52 -19.10 -24.65 -5.35
CA ASP A 52 -18.54 -23.31 -5.55
C ASP A 52 -19.14 -22.30 -4.55
N TYR A 53 -20.47 -22.27 -4.42
CA TYR A 53 -21.14 -21.38 -3.47
C TYR A 53 -20.71 -21.64 -2.02
N ASN A 54 -20.70 -22.90 -1.60
CA ASN A 54 -20.31 -23.27 -0.25
C ASN A 54 -18.85 -22.96 0.05
N CYS A 55 -17.96 -23.14 -0.94
CA CYS A 55 -16.54 -22.85 -0.79
C CYS A 55 -16.22 -21.35 -0.80
N ARG A 56 -17.00 -20.53 -1.50
CA ARG A 56 -16.92 -19.07 -1.41
C ARG A 56 -17.31 -18.58 -0.02
N ASP A 57 -18.42 -19.09 0.53
CA ASP A 57 -18.86 -18.74 1.88
C ASP A 57 -17.84 -19.18 2.94
N TYR A 58 -17.31 -20.39 2.81
CA TYR A 58 -16.23 -20.87 3.67
C TYR A 58 -15.00 -19.96 3.61
N ALA A 59 -14.52 -19.62 2.42
CA ALA A 59 -13.36 -18.75 2.23
C ALA A 59 -13.58 -17.36 2.85
N TYR A 60 -14.75 -16.79 2.64
CA TYR A 60 -15.11 -15.49 3.20
C TYR A 60 -15.10 -15.48 4.72
N ARG A 61 -15.66 -16.51 5.35
CA ARG A 61 -15.71 -16.62 6.81
C ARG A 61 -14.35 -16.96 7.42
N SER A 62 -13.60 -17.87 6.80
CA SER A 62 -12.30 -18.32 7.33
C SER A 62 -11.24 -17.21 7.29
N THR A 63 -11.33 -16.30 6.33
CA THR A 63 -10.40 -15.16 6.22
C THR A 63 -10.83 -13.94 7.03
N ASN A 64 -12.05 -13.97 7.64
CA ASN A 64 -12.63 -12.79 8.29
C ASN A 64 -12.51 -11.53 7.40
N ALA A 65 -12.83 -11.69 6.13
CA ALA A 65 -12.53 -10.73 5.07
C ALA A 65 -13.00 -9.30 5.39
N THR A 66 -14.20 -9.17 5.99
CA THR A 66 -14.76 -7.87 6.38
C THR A 66 -13.94 -7.22 7.51
N GLY A 67 -13.64 -7.96 8.57
CA GLY A 67 -12.86 -7.45 9.70
C GLY A 67 -11.43 -7.05 9.29
N ALA A 68 -10.79 -7.87 8.46
CA ALA A 68 -9.44 -7.60 7.97
C ALA A 68 -9.39 -6.37 7.06
N SER A 69 -10.37 -6.19 6.16
CA SER A 69 -10.44 -5.01 5.30
C SER A 69 -10.73 -3.72 6.09
N GLN A 70 -11.58 -3.79 7.11
CA GLN A 70 -11.84 -2.67 8.00
C GLN A 70 -10.59 -2.28 8.79
N ALA A 71 -9.86 -3.24 9.36
CA ALA A 71 -8.61 -2.99 10.08
C ALA A 71 -7.56 -2.34 9.18
N ALA A 72 -7.39 -2.82 7.94
CA ALA A 72 -6.47 -2.26 6.97
C ALA A 72 -6.85 -0.82 6.58
N THR A 73 -8.14 -0.55 6.39
CA THR A 73 -8.66 0.80 6.10
C THR A 73 -8.40 1.75 7.27
N THR A 74 -8.71 1.33 8.50
CA THR A 74 -8.48 2.12 9.72
C THR A 74 -7.00 2.45 9.89
N ASN A 75 -6.10 1.48 9.68
CA ASN A 75 -4.65 1.71 9.75
C ASN A 75 -4.17 2.72 8.71
N SER A 76 -4.71 2.68 7.50
CA SER A 76 -4.37 3.62 6.43
C SER A 76 -4.80 5.06 6.77
N VAL A 77 -6.01 5.22 7.29
CA VAL A 77 -6.53 6.53 7.74
C VAL A 77 -5.72 7.07 8.92
N ASN A 78 -5.38 6.21 9.89
CA ASN A 78 -4.56 6.60 11.03
C ASN A 78 -3.16 7.07 10.60
N SER A 79 -2.53 6.39 9.64
CA SER A 79 -1.22 6.79 9.10
C SER A 79 -1.26 8.16 8.46
N ALA A 80 -2.30 8.47 7.67
CA ALA A 80 -2.50 9.79 7.08
C ALA A 80 -2.73 10.87 8.15
N ALA A 81 -3.55 10.58 9.18
CA ALA A 81 -3.82 11.50 10.29
C ALA A 81 -2.56 11.81 11.11
N ILE A 82 -1.77 10.79 11.46
CA ILE A 82 -0.51 10.96 12.20
C ILE A 82 0.48 11.79 11.37
N GLY A 83 0.61 11.51 10.08
CA GLY A 83 1.46 12.30 9.17
C GLY A 83 1.05 13.76 9.11
N THR A 84 -0.25 14.04 8.99
CA THR A 84 -0.79 15.41 8.95
C THR A 84 -0.55 16.17 10.25
N LEU A 85 -0.87 15.57 11.39
CA LEU A 85 -0.70 16.21 12.70
C LEU A 85 0.77 16.40 13.04
N GLY A 86 1.61 15.39 12.81
CA GLY A 86 3.06 15.47 13.02
C GLY A 86 3.71 16.52 12.13
N GLY A 87 3.35 16.53 10.84
CA GLY A 87 3.84 17.51 9.89
C GLY A 87 3.40 18.93 10.24
N ALA A 88 2.14 19.13 10.67
CA ALA A 88 1.65 20.44 11.13
C ALA A 88 2.43 20.96 12.34
N ALA A 89 2.69 20.12 13.34
CA ALA A 89 3.42 20.50 14.54
C ALA A 89 4.87 20.91 14.22
N VAL A 90 5.59 20.11 13.47
CA VAL A 90 6.96 20.41 13.03
C VAL A 90 6.99 21.66 12.16
N GLY A 91 6.08 21.75 11.18
CA GLY A 91 5.98 22.93 10.32
C GLY A 91 5.66 24.21 11.07
N ALA A 92 4.80 24.14 12.11
CA ALA A 92 4.52 25.30 12.97
C ALA A 92 5.76 25.80 13.71
N LEU A 93 6.61 24.91 14.22
CA LEU A 93 7.86 25.25 14.90
C LEU A 93 8.84 25.99 13.96
N PHE A 94 9.05 25.45 12.76
CA PHE A 94 9.89 26.11 11.75
C PHE A 94 9.28 27.43 11.25
N GLY A 95 7.97 27.47 11.05
CA GLY A 95 7.24 28.67 10.67
C GLY A 95 7.27 29.76 11.75
N ALA A 96 7.28 29.38 13.05
CA ALA A 96 7.43 30.32 14.16
C ALA A 96 8.82 30.96 14.15
N ALA A 97 9.88 30.20 13.84
CA ALA A 97 11.24 30.75 13.70
C ALA A 97 11.33 31.75 12.53
N ALA A 98 10.52 31.57 11.48
CA ALA A 98 10.41 32.48 10.34
C ALA A 98 9.35 33.61 10.54
N GLY A 99 8.71 33.70 11.71
CA GLY A 99 7.68 34.70 12.02
C GLY A 99 6.28 34.39 11.48
N ASN A 100 6.05 33.21 10.87
CA ASN A 100 4.75 32.83 10.31
C ASN A 100 4.37 31.37 10.64
N PRO A 101 3.99 31.06 11.92
CA PRO A 101 3.70 29.68 12.34
C PRO A 101 2.51 29.06 11.61
N GLY A 102 1.52 29.88 11.21
CA GLY A 102 0.35 29.39 10.49
C GLY A 102 0.68 28.87 9.08
N ALA A 103 1.52 29.58 8.33
CA ALA A 103 1.98 29.13 7.02
C ALA A 103 2.85 27.87 7.14
N GLY A 104 3.75 27.82 8.13
CA GLY A 104 4.57 26.65 8.41
C GLY A 104 3.72 25.42 8.76
N ALA A 105 2.69 25.57 9.60
CA ALA A 105 1.77 24.50 9.95
C ALA A 105 1.00 23.98 8.72
N ALA A 106 0.52 24.88 7.86
CA ALA A 106 -0.23 24.50 6.65
C ALA A 106 0.63 23.70 5.65
N ILE A 107 1.87 24.15 5.43
CA ILE A 107 2.82 23.44 4.55
C ILE A 107 3.20 22.11 5.16
N GLY A 108 3.50 22.06 6.46
CA GLY A 108 3.85 20.84 7.19
C GLY A 108 2.70 19.83 7.22
N ALA A 109 1.47 20.26 7.43
CA ALA A 109 0.29 19.40 7.35
C ALA A 109 0.11 18.81 5.97
N GLY A 110 0.23 19.61 4.92
CA GLY A 110 0.10 19.18 3.53
C GLY A 110 1.16 18.14 3.15
N SER A 111 2.42 18.38 3.46
CA SER A 111 3.51 17.41 3.19
C SER A 111 3.37 16.16 4.03
N GLY A 112 3.00 16.28 5.30
CA GLY A 112 2.75 15.16 6.20
C GLY A 112 1.57 14.27 5.74
N LEU A 113 0.50 14.89 5.20
CA LEU A 113 -0.63 14.16 4.61
C LEU A 113 -0.18 13.36 3.38
N LEU A 114 0.63 13.96 2.50
CA LEU A 114 1.12 13.25 1.29
C LEU A 114 1.97 12.04 1.66
N ILE A 115 2.91 12.21 2.59
CA ILE A 115 3.79 11.12 3.04
C ILE A 115 3.00 10.06 3.81
N GLY A 116 2.21 10.46 4.80
CA GLY A 116 1.38 9.55 5.59
C GLY A 116 0.30 8.86 4.76
N GLY A 117 -0.30 9.57 3.79
CA GLY A 117 -1.27 9.03 2.85
C GLY A 117 -0.65 8.02 1.88
N ALA A 118 0.54 8.29 1.34
CA ALA A 118 1.24 7.36 0.45
C ALA A 118 1.66 6.06 1.16
N THR A 119 2.17 6.16 2.39
CA THR A 119 2.52 4.98 3.20
C THR A 119 1.29 4.18 3.58
N GLY A 120 0.18 4.85 3.96
CA GLY A 120 -1.10 4.23 4.25
C GLY A 120 -1.70 3.53 3.02
N ALA A 121 -1.67 4.15 1.85
CA ALA A 121 -2.17 3.58 0.60
C ALA A 121 -1.37 2.34 0.17
N ASN A 122 -0.05 2.36 0.28
CA ASN A 122 0.79 1.19 0.02
C ASN A 122 0.45 0.04 0.99
N GLY A 123 0.33 0.33 2.29
CA GLY A 123 -0.10 -0.67 3.28
C GLY A 123 -1.47 -1.26 2.97
N ALA A 124 -2.43 -0.46 2.52
CA ALA A 124 -3.76 -0.89 2.11
C ALA A 124 -3.73 -1.82 0.88
N GLN A 125 -2.90 -1.51 -0.12
CA GLN A 125 -2.73 -2.36 -1.31
C GLN A 125 -2.12 -3.71 -0.95
N TYR A 126 -1.08 -3.75 -0.09
CA TYR A 126 -0.50 -4.99 0.40
C TYR A 126 -1.51 -5.80 1.22
N ALA A 127 -2.28 -5.16 2.09
CA ALA A 127 -3.31 -5.82 2.88
C ALA A 127 -4.41 -6.41 1.99
N GLY A 128 -4.89 -5.67 0.99
CA GLY A 128 -5.88 -6.14 0.03
C GLY A 128 -5.38 -7.34 -0.78
N GLY A 129 -4.15 -7.28 -1.29
CA GLY A 129 -3.53 -8.38 -2.03
C GLY A 129 -3.31 -9.63 -1.17
N SER A 130 -2.87 -9.47 0.08
CA SER A 130 -2.71 -10.58 1.01
C SER A 130 -4.05 -11.21 1.42
N LEU A 131 -5.09 -10.40 1.59
CA LEU A 131 -6.43 -10.85 1.92
C LEU A 131 -7.05 -11.66 0.77
N GLN A 132 -6.88 -11.20 -0.47
CA GLN A 132 -7.30 -11.95 -1.67
C GLN A 132 -6.57 -13.29 -1.77
N ALA A 133 -5.25 -13.31 -1.53
CA ALA A 133 -4.47 -14.55 -1.56
C ALA A 133 -4.92 -15.56 -0.49
N GLN A 134 -5.24 -15.10 0.71
CA GLN A 134 -5.78 -15.96 1.77
C GLN A 134 -7.17 -16.49 1.41
N TYR A 135 -8.03 -15.64 0.84
CA TYR A 135 -9.34 -16.05 0.34
C TYR A 135 -9.21 -17.13 -0.74
N ASP A 136 -8.35 -16.92 -1.73
CA ASP A 136 -8.12 -17.87 -2.82
C ASP A 136 -7.56 -19.19 -2.32
N ALA A 137 -6.66 -19.17 -1.33
CA ALA A 137 -6.12 -20.38 -0.71
C ALA A 137 -7.22 -21.18 0.03
N ALA A 138 -8.07 -20.51 0.80
CA ALA A 138 -9.16 -21.15 1.50
C ALA A 138 -10.21 -21.71 0.54
N TYR A 139 -10.54 -20.97 -0.52
CA TYR A 139 -11.43 -21.42 -1.56
C TYR A 139 -10.87 -22.65 -2.29
N ALA A 140 -9.58 -22.61 -2.68
CA ALA A 140 -8.91 -23.73 -3.34
C ALA A 140 -8.91 -24.99 -2.47
N GLN A 141 -8.59 -24.86 -1.18
CA GLN A 141 -8.63 -26.00 -0.25
C GLN A 141 -10.02 -26.63 -0.17
N CYS A 142 -11.06 -25.82 -0.09
CA CYS A 142 -12.42 -26.28 -0.04
C CYS A 142 -12.82 -27.01 -1.34
N MET A 143 -12.55 -26.43 -2.51
CA MET A 143 -12.89 -27.03 -3.81
C MET A 143 -12.14 -28.34 -4.03
N VAL A 144 -10.84 -28.40 -3.71
CA VAL A 144 -10.04 -29.62 -3.80
C VAL A 144 -10.53 -30.70 -2.84
N SER A 145 -10.94 -30.34 -1.61
CA SER A 145 -11.48 -31.31 -0.66
C SER A 145 -12.79 -31.97 -1.15
N LYS A 146 -13.53 -31.28 -2.02
CA LYS A 146 -14.73 -31.80 -2.71
C LYS A 146 -14.42 -32.57 -4.00
N GLY A 147 -13.14 -32.69 -4.35
CA GLY A 147 -12.67 -33.41 -5.53
C GLY A 147 -12.59 -32.57 -6.81
N ASN A 148 -12.88 -31.29 -6.72
CA ASN A 148 -12.74 -30.35 -7.84
C ASN A 148 -11.28 -29.97 -8.08
N THR A 149 -10.96 -29.48 -9.27
CA THR A 149 -9.59 -29.12 -9.65
C THR A 149 -9.45 -27.61 -9.75
N ILE A 150 -8.32 -27.06 -9.33
CA ILE A 150 -8.00 -25.66 -9.55
C ILE A 150 -7.17 -25.54 -10.83
N ALA A 151 -7.66 -24.74 -11.77
CA ALA A 151 -6.89 -24.37 -12.94
C ALA A 151 -5.70 -23.51 -12.50
N GLN A 152 -4.51 -24.04 -12.61
CA GLN A 152 -3.32 -23.22 -12.41
C GLN A 152 -3.20 -22.27 -13.60
N PRO A 153 -3.12 -20.95 -13.38
CA PRO A 153 -2.69 -20.06 -14.44
C PRO A 153 -1.36 -20.60 -14.96
N ARG A 154 -1.25 -20.84 -16.27
CA ARG A 154 0.07 -21.09 -16.84
C ARG A 154 0.89 -19.86 -16.58
N MET A 155 1.66 -19.86 -15.50
CA MET A 155 2.71 -18.87 -15.36
C MET A 155 3.56 -18.98 -16.63
N PRO A 156 3.73 -17.91 -17.40
CA PRO A 156 4.75 -17.92 -18.44
C PRO A 156 6.03 -18.38 -17.75
N ALA A 157 6.66 -19.43 -18.28
CA ALA A 157 7.87 -19.99 -17.70
C ALA A 157 8.79 -18.80 -17.38
N TYR A 158 9.03 -18.58 -16.09
CA TYR A 158 9.86 -17.48 -15.62
C TYR A 158 11.24 -17.73 -16.25
N ALA A 159 11.52 -17.01 -17.34
CA ALA A 159 12.86 -17.04 -17.90
C ALA A 159 13.80 -16.61 -16.79
N PRO A 160 14.78 -17.43 -16.38
CA PRO A 160 15.67 -17.05 -15.29
C PRO A 160 16.26 -15.70 -15.66
N GLN A 161 15.98 -14.70 -14.84
CA GLN A 161 16.54 -13.37 -15.00
C GLN A 161 18.06 -13.54 -15.02
N PRO A 162 18.79 -13.00 -16.01
CA PRO A 162 20.24 -13.05 -15.97
C PRO A 162 20.69 -12.45 -14.64
N VAL A 163 21.36 -13.26 -13.84
CA VAL A 163 21.95 -12.80 -12.58
C VAL A 163 22.94 -11.70 -12.96
N TYR A 164 22.59 -10.46 -12.70
CA TYR A 164 23.48 -9.33 -12.88
C TYR A 164 24.59 -9.47 -11.82
N VAL A 165 25.68 -10.11 -12.19
CA VAL A 165 26.90 -10.11 -11.38
C VAL A 165 27.49 -8.70 -11.52
N ALA A 166 27.34 -7.91 -10.47
CA ALA A 166 27.97 -6.59 -10.44
C ALA A 166 29.47 -6.75 -10.70
N PRO A 167 30.08 -5.98 -11.62
CA PRO A 167 31.51 -6.03 -11.82
C PRO A 167 32.22 -5.74 -10.49
N PRO A 168 33.34 -6.41 -10.20
CA PRO A 168 34.07 -6.19 -8.95
C PRO A 168 34.41 -4.70 -8.82
N PRO A 169 34.37 -4.13 -7.62
CA PRO A 169 34.68 -2.73 -7.41
C PRO A 169 36.07 -2.45 -7.93
N ARG A 170 36.20 -1.49 -8.84
CA ARG A 170 37.52 -1.04 -9.31
C ARG A 170 38.23 -0.41 -8.12
N TYR A 171 39.27 -1.09 -7.63
CA TYR A 171 40.12 -0.55 -6.60
C TYR A 171 40.94 0.59 -7.24
N TYR A 172 40.53 1.80 -6.96
CA TYR A 172 41.37 2.97 -7.24
C TYR A 172 42.45 2.98 -6.15
N GLY A 173 43.65 2.56 -6.49
CA GLY A 173 44.81 2.71 -5.61
C GLY A 173 45.01 4.19 -5.24
N PRO A 174 45.64 4.49 -4.09
CA PRO A 174 45.91 5.86 -3.70
C PRO A 174 46.70 6.56 -4.83
N PRO A 175 46.44 7.86 -5.08
CA PRO A 175 47.15 8.60 -6.11
C PRO A 175 48.67 8.56 -5.86
N PRO A 176 49.50 8.49 -6.91
CA PRO A 176 50.96 8.46 -6.75
C PRO A 176 51.41 9.70 -5.97
N VAL A 177 52.12 9.50 -4.87
CA VAL A 177 52.72 10.57 -4.07
C VAL A 177 53.88 11.16 -4.92
N MET A 178 53.74 12.40 -5.37
CA MET A 178 54.83 13.15 -6.00
C MET A 178 55.82 13.55 -4.88
N TYR A 179 56.98 12.90 -4.83
CA TYR A 179 58.09 13.37 -3.99
C TYR A 179 58.70 14.62 -4.64
N ALA A 180 58.67 15.73 -3.90
CA ALA A 180 59.42 16.91 -4.31
C ALA A 180 60.92 16.61 -4.21
N PRO A 181 61.75 16.99 -5.19
CA PRO A 181 63.19 16.81 -5.09
C PRO A 181 63.75 17.66 -3.93
N TYR A 182 64.59 17.02 -3.12
CA TYR A 182 65.28 17.71 -2.02
C TYR A 182 66.19 18.80 -2.59
N PRO A 183 66.19 20.03 -2.01
CA PRO A 183 67.20 21.03 -2.40
C PRO A 183 68.57 20.56 -1.92
N TYR A 184 69.50 20.51 -2.88
CA TYR A 184 70.91 20.30 -2.55
C TYR A 184 71.46 21.59 -1.95
N TYR A 185 72.00 21.52 -0.75
CA TYR A 185 72.86 22.56 -0.17
C TYR A 185 74.30 22.32 -0.56
#